data_4feefaa8cee60c645bc0531f4a84a896
#
_entry.id   4feefaa8cee60c645bc0531f4a84a896
#
_cell.length_a   1.000
_cell.length_b   1.000
_cell.length_c   1.000
_cell.angle_alpha   90.00
_cell.angle_beta   90.00
_cell.angle_gamma   90.00
#
_symmetry.space_group_name_H-M   'P 1'
#
loop_
_entity.id
_entity.type
_entity.pdbx_description
1 polymer ?
#
loop_
_entity_poly.entity_id
_entity_poly.type
_entity_poly.pdbx_seq_one_letter_code
_entity_poly.pdbx_strand_id
1 'polypeptide(L)'
;MCLRAAWHKAVLIYLAPLAGGNYKQRRNEEIMSVLNLYNTLTKKTEEFKPYEEGKVRMYTCGPTVYHFAHIGNLRSYIMEDVLEKYLRYMGYDVKRVMNITDVGHLTSDADSGEDKMLKGAKREHKTVMEIAEFYKKAFFGDCARLNIKTPDVTEPATNCIPEFIHMIEELLNKGYAYRAGGNVYFDTSKLEEYYVLSNQNEEELQVAVRDDVEEDINKKNKTDFVLWFTKSKFDEQELKWESPWGMGYPGWHIECSSISIKHLGEYLDIHCGGVDNIFPHHTNEIAQSEAYLGHKWCNYWFHVQHLNDQTGKMSKSKGEFLTVPLLEEKGYNPLVYRMFCLQSHYRKPLLFSFDVLDNTKTAYEKLVNKIAALGEDGTLMQQDIEEYRKKFNEAMGNDLNTSQALTVLYDVLKSSLDNASKRYLIEDFDKVLSLGLLDAADNSAEIDESLAEIAEKLIEERNQARKNKDFAKADAIRAELAEKGIEIKDTREGTVWTVAR
;
A
#
# COMPACT_ATOMS: atom_id res chain seq x y z
N MET A 1 -23.65 -11.56 -12.98
CA MET A 1 -24.22 -10.26 -12.54
C MET A 1 -25.61 -10.35 -11.89
N CYS A 2 -26.56 -11.17 -12.34
CA CYS A 2 -27.91 -11.27 -11.73
C CYS A 2 -27.97 -12.00 -10.38
N LEU A 3 -27.16 -13.03 -10.14
CA LEU A 3 -27.17 -13.81 -8.89
C LEU A 3 -26.57 -13.06 -7.68
N ARG A 4 -25.52 -12.27 -7.89
CA ARG A 4 -24.91 -11.41 -6.85
C ARG A 4 -25.88 -10.37 -6.29
N ALA A 5 -26.74 -9.80 -7.14
CA ALA A 5 -27.78 -8.86 -6.71
C ALA A 5 -28.89 -9.53 -5.89
N ALA A 6 -29.17 -10.81 -6.14
CA ALA A 6 -30.16 -11.59 -5.40
C ALA A 6 -29.62 -12.01 -4.03
N TRP A 7 -28.35 -12.40 -3.93
CA TRP A 7 -27.70 -12.77 -2.66
C TRP A 7 -27.50 -11.56 -1.75
N HIS A 8 -27.01 -10.43 -2.28
CA HIS A 8 -26.95 -9.15 -1.52
C HIS A 8 -28.33 -8.68 -1.04
N LYS A 9 -29.39 -8.89 -1.84
CA LYS A 9 -30.77 -8.61 -1.41
C LYS A 9 -31.26 -9.59 -0.36
N ALA A 10 -30.92 -10.87 -0.44
CA ALA A 10 -31.31 -11.87 0.56
C ALA A 10 -30.63 -11.64 1.90
N VAL A 11 -29.33 -11.31 1.91
CA VAL A 11 -28.58 -10.94 3.14
C VAL A 11 -29.13 -9.64 3.75
N LEU A 12 -29.48 -8.64 2.94
CA LEU A 12 -30.10 -7.40 3.40
C LEU A 12 -31.55 -7.61 3.92
N ILE A 13 -32.29 -8.59 3.40
CA ILE A 13 -33.67 -8.89 3.85
C ILE A 13 -33.68 -9.68 5.16
N TYR A 14 -32.68 -10.55 5.41
CA TYR A 14 -32.54 -11.26 6.69
C TYR A 14 -31.99 -10.38 7.82
N LEU A 15 -31.36 -9.25 7.49
CA LEU A 15 -30.87 -8.23 8.43
C LEU A 15 -31.88 -7.07 8.64
N ALA A 16 -33.07 -7.12 8.02
CA ALA A 16 -34.12 -6.12 8.22
C ALA A 16 -34.92 -6.39 9.53
N PRO A 17 -35.35 -5.38 10.22
CA PRO A 17 -35.36 -5.24 11.67
C PRO A 17 -36.56 -5.86 12.36
N LEU A 18 -36.28 -6.59 13.41
CA LEU A 18 -37.19 -6.65 14.54
C LEU A 18 -36.93 -5.45 15.45
N ALA A 19 -37.88 -4.51 15.41
CA ALA A 19 -38.01 -3.34 16.28
C ALA A 19 -37.06 -2.15 16.01
N GLY A 20 -37.66 -1.00 15.73
CA GLY A 20 -37.00 0.29 15.50
C GLY A 20 -36.12 0.75 16.66
N GLY A 21 -35.06 1.39 16.31
CA GLY A 21 -34.16 2.16 17.21
C GLY A 21 -32.73 1.66 17.22
N ASN A 22 -31.84 2.50 16.68
CA ASN A 22 -30.37 2.47 16.92
C ASN A 22 -29.55 1.22 16.56
N TYR A 23 -29.83 0.55 15.45
CA TYR A 23 -28.99 -0.56 14.98
C TYR A 23 -27.53 -0.10 14.63
N LYS A 24 -27.37 1.11 14.09
CA LYS A 24 -26.05 1.71 13.86
C LYS A 24 -25.29 1.99 15.16
N GLN A 25 -25.97 2.41 16.20
CA GLN A 25 -25.37 2.73 17.51
C GLN A 25 -24.99 1.46 18.28
N ARG A 26 -25.84 0.41 18.29
CA ARG A 26 -25.52 -0.88 18.90
C ARG A 26 -24.38 -1.62 18.18
N ARG A 27 -24.28 -1.51 16.84
CA ARG A 27 -23.18 -2.10 16.08
C ARG A 27 -21.82 -1.45 16.43
N ASN A 28 -21.82 -0.18 16.81
CA ASN A 28 -20.62 0.53 17.25
C ASN A 28 -20.22 0.21 18.70
N GLU A 29 -21.15 -0.12 19.57
CA GLU A 29 -20.88 -0.40 20.99
C GLU A 29 -20.40 -1.84 21.25
N GLU A 30 -20.77 -2.82 20.40
CA GLU A 30 -20.42 -4.25 20.59
C GLU A 30 -19.11 -4.70 19.91
N ILE A 31 -18.53 -3.91 19.00
CA ILE A 31 -17.33 -4.29 18.18
C ILE A 31 -16.17 -3.31 18.34
N MET A 32 -16.18 -2.39 19.28
CA MET A 32 -15.00 -1.54 19.51
C MET A 32 -13.84 -2.36 20.08
N SER A 33 -13.18 -3.16 19.20
CA SER A 33 -11.86 -3.67 19.50
C SER A 33 -10.91 -2.47 19.61
N VAL A 34 -10.13 -2.44 20.67
CA VAL A 34 -9.11 -1.40 20.85
C VAL A 34 -8.01 -1.63 19.82
N LEU A 35 -7.72 -0.62 18.99
CA LEU A 35 -6.51 -0.62 18.16
C LEU A 35 -5.33 -0.12 19.00
N ASN A 36 -4.38 -0.99 19.24
CA ASN A 36 -3.07 -0.61 19.74
C ASN A 36 -2.14 -0.47 18.53
N LEU A 37 -1.51 0.68 18.36
CA LEU A 37 -0.63 0.98 17.23
C LEU A 37 0.74 1.41 17.74
N TYR A 38 1.80 0.87 17.15
CA TYR A 38 3.15 1.32 17.46
C TYR A 38 3.37 2.74 16.90
N ASN A 39 3.75 3.65 17.79
CA ASN A 39 4.04 5.03 17.45
C ASN A 39 5.55 5.27 17.47
N THR A 40 6.13 5.59 16.31
CA THR A 40 7.57 5.86 16.23
C THR A 40 7.99 7.06 17.08
N LEU A 41 7.10 8.04 17.29
CA LEU A 41 7.38 9.22 18.11
C LEU A 41 7.58 8.84 19.59
N THR A 42 6.67 8.03 20.14
CA THR A 42 6.73 7.61 21.55
C THR A 42 7.56 6.34 21.74
N LYS A 43 7.86 5.61 20.66
CA LYS A 43 8.57 4.31 20.64
C LYS A 43 7.83 3.23 21.43
N LYS A 44 6.50 3.33 21.50
CA LYS A 44 5.61 2.42 22.25
C LYS A 44 4.45 1.99 21.38
N THR A 45 3.92 0.81 21.68
CA THR A 45 2.60 0.42 21.24
C THR A 45 1.58 0.98 22.21
N GLU A 46 0.67 1.80 21.73
CA GLU A 46 -0.30 2.53 22.54
C GLU A 46 -1.68 2.51 21.90
N GLU A 47 -2.71 2.66 22.71
CA GLU A 47 -4.09 2.72 22.26
C GLU A 47 -4.30 3.91 21.32
N PHE A 48 -4.79 3.62 20.11
CA PHE A 48 -5.08 4.66 19.13
C PHE A 48 -6.29 5.51 19.56
N LYS A 49 -6.08 6.81 19.64
CA LYS A 49 -7.11 7.81 19.97
C LYS A 49 -7.02 8.97 18.97
N PRO A 50 -8.02 9.14 18.09
CA PRO A 50 -8.04 10.28 17.18
C PRO A 50 -8.30 11.60 17.92
N TYR A 51 -7.91 12.71 17.31
CA TYR A 51 -8.23 14.05 17.84
C TYR A 51 -9.74 14.32 17.87
N GLU A 52 -10.49 13.79 16.91
CA GLU A 52 -11.93 13.92 16.83
C GLU A 52 -12.57 12.55 16.85
N GLU A 53 -13.46 12.32 17.80
CA GLU A 53 -14.12 11.02 17.96
C GLU A 53 -14.83 10.58 16.67
N GLY A 54 -14.58 9.34 16.27
CA GLY A 54 -15.17 8.75 15.06
C GLY A 54 -14.52 9.18 13.74
N LYS A 55 -13.58 10.15 13.73
CA LYS A 55 -12.90 10.61 12.52
C LYS A 55 -11.40 10.41 12.61
N VAL A 56 -10.76 10.11 11.48
CA VAL A 56 -9.31 9.95 11.39
C VAL A 56 -8.78 10.72 10.20
N ARG A 57 -7.81 11.60 10.46
CA ARG A 57 -7.03 12.33 9.46
C ARG A 57 -5.72 11.60 9.25
N MET A 58 -5.53 11.06 8.04
CA MET A 58 -4.39 10.24 7.69
C MET A 58 -3.64 10.84 6.50
N TYR A 59 -2.34 11.03 6.63
CA TYR A 59 -1.47 11.48 5.56
C TYR A 59 -0.47 10.39 5.18
N THR A 60 -0.26 10.21 3.89
CA THR A 60 0.68 9.24 3.31
C THR A 60 1.65 9.98 2.41
N CYS A 61 2.94 9.86 2.65
CA CYS A 61 3.96 10.36 1.72
C CYS A 61 3.80 9.66 0.35
N GLY A 62 3.56 10.46 -0.68
CA GLY A 62 3.33 9.98 -2.02
C GLY A 62 4.60 9.68 -2.81
N PRO A 63 4.47 9.16 -4.03
CA PRO A 63 5.61 8.86 -4.88
C PRO A 63 6.22 10.11 -5.51
N THR A 64 7.54 10.08 -5.74
CA THR A 64 8.19 10.98 -6.69
C THR A 64 8.06 10.36 -8.08
N VAL A 65 7.33 11.03 -8.97
CA VAL A 65 6.83 10.47 -10.24
C VAL A 65 7.80 10.67 -11.41
N TYR A 66 9.02 10.14 -11.29
CA TYR A 66 10.06 10.15 -12.34
C TYR A 66 10.45 8.74 -12.83
N HIS A 67 9.93 7.70 -12.21
CA HIS A 67 10.20 6.30 -12.53
C HIS A 67 9.07 5.41 -12.00
N PHE A 68 8.97 4.17 -12.50
CA PHE A 68 8.07 3.16 -11.94
C PHE A 68 8.32 2.95 -10.44
N ALA A 69 7.27 2.61 -9.70
CA ALA A 69 7.42 2.20 -8.33
C ALA A 69 8.08 0.81 -8.24
N HIS A 70 9.07 0.69 -7.37
CA HIS A 70 9.65 -0.61 -7.03
C HIS A 70 8.74 -1.34 -6.04
N ILE A 71 8.67 -2.69 -6.12
CA ILE A 71 7.83 -3.46 -5.19
C ILE A 71 8.14 -3.15 -3.72
N GLY A 72 9.39 -2.82 -3.38
CA GLY A 72 9.78 -2.38 -2.03
C GLY A 72 9.05 -1.12 -1.56
N ASN A 73 8.81 -0.14 -2.44
CA ASN A 73 8.00 1.03 -2.12
C ASN A 73 6.53 0.64 -1.95
N LEU A 74 6.02 -0.24 -2.82
CA LEU A 74 4.63 -0.69 -2.79
C LEU A 74 4.28 -1.46 -1.52
N ARG A 75 5.26 -2.08 -0.84
CA ARG A 75 5.05 -2.67 0.48
C ARG A 75 4.55 -1.65 1.50
N SER A 76 5.12 -0.46 1.54
CA SER A 76 4.66 0.61 2.44
C SER A 76 3.21 0.97 2.15
N TYR A 77 2.87 1.21 0.88
CA TYR A 77 1.51 1.55 0.48
C TYR A 77 0.49 0.43 0.75
N ILE A 78 0.90 -0.86 0.65
CA ILE A 78 0.05 -2.00 1.04
C ILE A 78 -0.27 -1.93 2.54
N MET A 79 0.72 -1.69 3.40
CA MET A 79 0.51 -1.68 4.85
C MET A 79 -0.28 -0.44 5.31
N GLU A 80 -0.07 0.70 4.67
CA GLU A 80 -0.86 1.92 4.87
C GLU A 80 -2.33 1.75 4.44
N ASP A 81 -2.56 1.03 3.34
CA ASP A 81 -3.89 0.65 2.87
C ASP A 81 -4.60 -0.30 3.85
N VAL A 82 -3.85 -1.26 4.43
CA VAL A 82 -4.37 -2.14 5.48
C VAL A 82 -4.77 -1.34 6.71
N LEU A 83 -3.95 -0.37 7.14
CA LEU A 83 -4.28 0.52 8.25
C LEU A 83 -5.56 1.32 7.97
N GLU A 84 -5.66 1.98 6.80
CA GLU A 84 -6.86 2.71 6.42
C GLU A 84 -8.10 1.81 6.41
N LYS A 85 -8.01 0.64 5.76
CA LYS A 85 -9.12 -0.30 5.66
C LYS A 85 -9.56 -0.84 7.01
N TYR A 86 -8.60 -1.12 7.90
CA TYR A 86 -8.93 -1.58 9.25
C TYR A 86 -9.59 -0.47 10.08
N LEU A 87 -9.10 0.77 10.01
CA LEU A 87 -9.76 1.91 10.65
C LEU A 87 -11.21 2.08 10.16
N ARG A 88 -11.45 1.98 8.84
CA ARG A 88 -12.81 2.00 8.27
C ARG A 88 -13.63 0.79 8.70
N TYR A 89 -13.02 -0.39 8.81
CA TYR A 89 -13.68 -1.60 9.30
C TYR A 89 -14.13 -1.46 10.77
N MET A 90 -13.34 -0.77 11.59
CA MET A 90 -13.70 -0.38 12.96
C MET A 90 -14.81 0.69 13.03
N GLY A 91 -15.18 1.31 11.91
CA GLY A 91 -16.24 2.30 11.82
C GLY A 91 -15.79 3.76 11.83
N TYR A 92 -14.49 4.04 11.79
CA TYR A 92 -13.98 5.41 11.65
C TYR A 92 -14.27 5.99 10.26
N ASP A 93 -14.60 7.28 10.23
CA ASP A 93 -14.62 8.08 9.01
C ASP A 93 -13.18 8.57 8.74
N VAL A 94 -12.49 7.90 7.84
CA VAL A 94 -11.09 8.18 7.52
C VAL A 94 -10.99 9.11 6.32
N LYS A 95 -10.31 10.23 6.45
CA LYS A 95 -9.89 11.07 5.34
C LYS A 95 -8.40 10.88 5.11
N ARG A 96 -8.05 10.18 4.01
CA ARG A 96 -6.66 9.95 3.61
C ARG A 96 -6.24 10.90 2.51
N VAL A 97 -5.10 11.58 2.71
CA VAL A 97 -4.46 12.49 1.76
C VAL A 97 -3.08 11.98 1.39
N MET A 98 -2.71 12.12 0.12
CA MET A 98 -1.38 11.78 -0.41
C MET A 98 -0.92 12.89 -1.35
N ASN A 99 0.32 13.36 -1.21
CA ASN A 99 0.97 14.19 -2.21
C ASN A 99 1.40 13.38 -3.42
N ILE A 100 1.57 14.07 -4.54
CA ILE A 100 2.32 13.57 -5.70
C ILE A 100 3.48 14.53 -5.92
N THR A 101 4.71 14.06 -5.69
CA THR A 101 5.90 14.87 -5.89
C THR A 101 6.22 14.93 -7.38
N ASP A 102 5.72 15.96 -8.04
CA ASP A 102 5.87 16.28 -9.46
C ASP A 102 6.75 17.50 -9.71
N VAL A 103 7.25 18.13 -8.66
CA VAL A 103 8.35 19.10 -8.70
C VAL A 103 9.70 18.37 -8.74
N GLY A 104 10.69 18.97 -9.39
CA GLY A 104 12.02 18.40 -9.44
C GLY A 104 12.69 18.42 -8.07
N HIS A 105 13.22 17.28 -7.65
CA HIS A 105 14.02 17.15 -6.44
C HIS A 105 15.38 16.58 -6.74
N LEU A 106 16.36 16.99 -5.95
CA LEU A 106 17.72 16.48 -6.04
C LEU A 106 17.81 15.00 -5.69
N THR A 107 18.79 14.30 -6.24
CA THR A 107 18.93 12.82 -6.07
C THR A 107 19.25 12.39 -4.64
N SER A 108 19.75 13.31 -3.82
CA SER A 108 20.07 13.09 -2.40
C SER A 108 19.01 13.73 -1.50
N ASP A 109 18.62 13.02 -0.46
CA ASP A 109 17.74 13.52 0.61
C ASP A 109 18.41 14.62 1.46
N ALA A 110 19.71 14.84 1.23
CA ALA A 110 20.53 15.89 1.86
C ALA A 110 20.72 17.13 0.98
N ASP A 111 19.74 17.48 0.15
CA ASP A 111 19.73 18.67 -0.72
C ASP A 111 20.88 18.73 -1.74
N SER A 112 21.36 17.58 -2.23
CA SER A 112 22.43 17.49 -3.22
C SER A 112 22.14 16.50 -4.34
N GLY A 113 22.84 16.63 -5.51
CA GLY A 113 22.71 15.72 -6.65
C GLY A 113 21.85 16.26 -7.80
N GLU A 114 21.70 15.49 -8.88
CA GLU A 114 20.90 15.86 -10.06
C GLU A 114 19.40 15.84 -9.78
N ASP A 115 18.64 16.66 -10.52
CA ASP A 115 17.18 16.60 -10.52
C ASP A 115 16.67 15.27 -11.07
N LYS A 116 15.88 14.57 -10.26
CA LYS A 116 15.31 13.25 -10.61
C LYS A 116 14.34 13.33 -11.79
N MET A 117 13.51 14.39 -11.85
CA MET A 117 12.51 14.57 -12.90
C MET A 117 13.16 14.90 -14.23
N LEU A 118 14.16 15.81 -14.23
CA LEU A 118 14.91 16.16 -15.43
C LEU A 118 15.68 14.97 -15.99
N LYS A 119 16.27 14.15 -15.13
CA LYS A 119 16.94 12.91 -15.53
C LYS A 119 15.96 11.93 -16.21
N GLY A 120 14.75 11.80 -15.70
CA GLY A 120 13.68 11.03 -16.32
C GLY A 120 13.29 11.58 -17.67
N ALA A 121 13.06 12.88 -17.77
CA ALA A 121 12.68 13.59 -19.00
C ALA A 121 13.72 13.44 -20.11
N LYS A 122 15.00 13.67 -19.80
CA LYS A 122 16.12 13.48 -20.73
C LYS A 122 16.21 12.03 -21.24
N ARG A 123 16.01 11.05 -20.35
CA ARG A 123 16.06 9.61 -20.69
C ARG A 123 14.96 9.22 -21.68
N GLU A 124 13.76 9.79 -21.54
CA GLU A 124 12.57 9.40 -22.32
C GLU A 124 12.20 10.39 -23.41
N HIS A 125 12.98 11.45 -23.61
CA HIS A 125 12.74 12.51 -24.61
C HIS A 125 11.34 13.14 -24.49
N LYS A 126 10.91 13.41 -23.23
CA LYS A 126 9.63 14.01 -22.87
C LYS A 126 9.84 15.24 -21.99
N THR A 127 8.80 16.06 -21.84
CA THR A 127 8.80 17.14 -20.85
C THR A 127 8.69 16.57 -19.43
N VAL A 128 9.11 17.34 -18.44
CA VAL A 128 9.00 16.96 -17.02
C VAL A 128 7.54 16.67 -16.64
N MET A 129 6.57 17.46 -17.12
CA MET A 129 5.15 17.27 -16.84
C MET A 129 4.57 16.00 -17.50
N GLU A 130 4.98 15.68 -18.72
CA GLU A 130 4.58 14.43 -19.38
C GLU A 130 5.13 13.20 -18.65
N ILE A 131 6.34 13.28 -18.13
CA ILE A 131 6.95 12.24 -17.30
C ILE A 131 6.16 12.07 -15.98
N ALA A 132 5.88 13.18 -15.31
CA ALA A 132 5.12 13.17 -14.06
C ALA A 132 3.75 12.49 -14.25
N GLU A 133 2.99 12.89 -15.25
CA GLU A 133 1.67 12.33 -15.54
C GLU A 133 1.73 10.84 -15.93
N PHE A 134 2.73 10.45 -16.71
CA PHE A 134 2.94 9.06 -17.11
C PHE A 134 3.21 8.15 -15.90
N TYR A 135 4.18 8.52 -15.03
CA TYR A 135 4.52 7.70 -13.88
C TYR A 135 3.50 7.76 -12.75
N LYS A 136 2.76 8.88 -12.63
CA LYS A 136 1.59 8.96 -11.75
C LYS A 136 0.52 7.94 -12.15
N LYS A 137 0.18 7.86 -13.44
CA LYS A 137 -0.77 6.85 -13.95
C LYS A 137 -0.26 5.42 -13.74
N ALA A 138 1.02 5.17 -13.99
CA ALA A 138 1.63 3.88 -13.76
C ALA A 138 1.56 3.48 -12.28
N PHE A 139 1.88 4.39 -11.36
CA PHE A 139 1.79 4.16 -9.92
C PHE A 139 0.38 3.79 -9.46
N PHE A 140 -0.64 4.56 -9.85
CA PHE A 140 -2.02 4.24 -9.48
C PHE A 140 -2.52 2.97 -10.17
N GLY A 141 -2.02 2.65 -11.37
CA GLY A 141 -2.27 1.38 -12.02
C GLY A 141 -1.72 0.19 -11.22
N ASP A 142 -0.50 0.31 -10.69
CA ASP A 142 0.11 -0.70 -9.82
C ASP A 142 -0.66 -0.82 -8.49
N CYS A 143 -1.06 0.30 -7.90
CA CYS A 143 -1.90 0.33 -6.70
C CYS A 143 -3.24 -0.42 -6.92
N ALA A 144 -3.90 -0.18 -8.04
CA ALA A 144 -5.15 -0.85 -8.37
C ALA A 144 -4.99 -2.36 -8.51
N ARG A 145 -3.91 -2.83 -9.18
CA ARG A 145 -3.60 -4.28 -9.30
C ARG A 145 -3.32 -4.94 -7.96
N LEU A 146 -2.81 -4.18 -6.99
CA LEU A 146 -2.55 -4.61 -5.62
C LEU A 146 -3.74 -4.41 -4.67
N ASN A 147 -4.91 -4.04 -5.18
CA ASN A 147 -6.10 -3.68 -4.38
C ASN A 147 -5.81 -2.61 -3.32
N ILE A 148 -4.89 -1.69 -3.59
CA ILE A 148 -4.64 -0.51 -2.75
C ILE A 148 -5.68 0.54 -3.11
N LYS A 149 -6.44 1.00 -2.10
CA LYS A 149 -7.45 2.06 -2.28
C LYS A 149 -6.75 3.38 -2.64
N THR A 150 -7.24 4.06 -3.66
CA THR A 150 -6.81 5.42 -3.95
C THR A 150 -7.17 6.33 -2.76
N PRO A 151 -6.25 7.18 -2.27
CA PRO A 151 -6.55 8.16 -1.23
C PRO A 151 -7.74 9.06 -1.59
N ASP A 152 -8.43 9.60 -0.57
CA ASP A 152 -9.58 10.47 -0.79
C ASP A 152 -9.17 11.79 -1.47
N VAL A 153 -7.91 12.21 -1.25
CA VAL A 153 -7.28 13.33 -1.97
C VAL A 153 -5.87 12.92 -2.41
N THR A 154 -5.56 13.16 -3.68
CA THR A 154 -4.21 13.06 -4.23
C THR A 154 -3.82 14.42 -4.79
N GLU A 155 -2.82 15.09 -4.19
CA GLU A 155 -2.47 16.47 -4.52
C GLU A 155 -1.08 16.57 -5.16
N PRO A 156 -0.97 16.99 -6.42
CA PRO A 156 0.31 17.34 -7.03
C PRO A 156 0.97 18.52 -6.30
N ALA A 157 2.26 18.41 -6.01
CA ALA A 157 3.00 19.46 -5.33
C ALA A 157 3.01 20.77 -6.13
N THR A 158 3.03 20.69 -7.45
CA THR A 158 2.95 21.86 -8.35
C THR A 158 1.70 22.70 -8.17
N ASN A 159 0.59 22.13 -7.63
CA ASN A 159 -0.63 22.86 -7.34
C ASN A 159 -0.59 23.67 -6.03
N CYS A 160 0.45 23.48 -5.20
CA CYS A 160 0.52 24.00 -3.84
C CYS A 160 1.66 25.01 -3.62
N ILE A 161 2.23 25.54 -4.69
CA ILE A 161 3.32 26.53 -4.61
C ILE A 161 2.97 27.75 -3.75
N PRO A 162 1.76 28.35 -3.86
CA PRO A 162 1.38 29.46 -2.98
C PRO A 162 1.36 29.10 -1.51
N GLU A 163 0.89 27.90 -1.15
CA GLU A 163 0.87 27.41 0.22
C GLU A 163 2.28 27.19 0.77
N PHE A 164 3.19 26.69 -0.05
CA PHE A 164 4.60 26.54 0.32
C PHE A 164 5.25 27.89 0.63
N ILE A 165 5.05 28.87 -0.28
CA ILE A 165 5.55 30.24 -0.09
C ILE A 165 5.00 30.83 1.20
N HIS A 166 3.69 30.71 1.43
CA HIS A 166 3.05 31.24 2.64
C HIS A 166 3.63 30.62 3.92
N MET A 167 3.78 29.29 3.98
CA MET A 167 4.37 28.61 5.14
C MET A 167 5.81 29.10 5.39
N ILE A 168 6.60 29.26 4.33
CA ILE A 168 8.00 29.73 4.45
C ILE A 168 8.06 31.20 4.94
N GLU A 169 7.15 32.06 4.46
CA GLU A 169 7.05 33.45 4.95
C GLU A 169 6.75 33.50 6.46
N GLU A 170 5.81 32.67 6.92
CA GLU A 170 5.48 32.57 8.34
C GLU A 170 6.64 32.02 9.17
N LEU A 171 7.38 31.05 8.68
CA LEU A 171 8.59 30.54 9.35
C LEU A 171 9.68 31.59 9.44
N LEU A 172 9.86 32.40 8.39
CA LEU A 172 10.77 33.57 8.41
C LEU A 172 10.32 34.64 9.42
N ASN A 173 9.03 34.98 9.43
CA ASN A 173 8.44 35.96 10.35
C ASN A 173 8.58 35.53 11.81
N LYS A 174 8.41 34.24 12.09
CA LYS A 174 8.58 33.66 13.44
C LYS A 174 10.06 33.43 13.84
N GLY A 175 11.00 33.63 12.92
CA GLY A 175 12.43 33.50 13.17
C GLY A 175 12.97 32.06 13.16
N TYR A 176 12.20 31.10 12.66
CA TYR A 176 12.62 29.71 12.45
C TYR A 176 13.31 29.49 11.11
N ALA A 177 13.28 30.46 10.20
CA ALA A 177 13.96 30.37 8.91
C ALA A 177 14.85 31.60 8.68
N TYR A 178 15.81 31.47 7.76
CA TYR A 178 16.72 32.54 7.38
C TYR A 178 17.12 32.45 5.91
N ARG A 179 17.62 33.58 5.37
CA ARG A 179 18.14 33.66 3.99
C ARG A 179 19.66 33.65 4.00
N ALA A 180 20.26 32.80 3.18
CA ALA A 180 21.70 32.78 2.95
C ALA A 180 22.01 32.27 1.53
N GLY A 181 23.05 32.80 0.89
CA GLY A 181 23.50 32.39 -0.43
C GLY A 181 22.45 32.53 -1.55
N GLY A 182 21.29 33.16 -1.29
CA GLY A 182 20.13 33.25 -2.17
C GLY A 182 18.99 32.32 -1.79
N ASN A 183 19.24 31.23 -1.08
CA ASN A 183 18.25 30.24 -0.65
C ASN A 183 17.59 30.62 0.70
N VAL A 184 16.48 29.92 1.01
CA VAL A 184 15.84 30.01 2.34
C VAL A 184 16.03 28.67 3.05
N TYR A 185 16.52 28.75 4.28
CA TYR A 185 16.81 27.57 5.11
C TYR A 185 15.98 27.59 6.39
N PHE A 186 15.62 26.41 6.89
CA PHE A 186 15.13 26.23 8.24
C PHE A 186 16.31 26.19 9.22
N ASP A 187 16.21 26.93 10.33
CA ASP A 187 17.22 27.01 11.38
C ASP A 187 16.90 26.00 12.49
N THR A 188 17.51 24.84 12.44
CA THR A 188 17.25 23.76 13.41
C THR A 188 17.69 24.09 14.81
N SER A 189 18.62 25.06 15.00
CA SER A 189 19.05 25.51 16.31
C SER A 189 17.99 26.28 17.11
N LYS A 190 16.86 26.59 16.49
CA LYS A 190 15.72 27.24 17.14
C LYS A 190 14.78 26.27 17.84
N LEU A 191 14.94 24.97 17.60
CA LEU A 191 14.17 23.94 18.24
C LEU A 191 14.79 23.49 19.54
N GLU A 192 13.96 23.17 20.55
CA GLU A 192 14.43 22.58 21.80
C GLU A 192 14.96 21.16 21.56
N GLU A 193 14.31 20.39 20.69
CA GLU A 193 14.71 19.05 20.29
C GLU A 193 14.43 18.85 18.79
N TYR A 194 15.45 18.45 18.02
CA TYR A 194 15.32 18.21 16.58
C TYR A 194 15.13 16.72 16.26
N TYR A 195 15.86 15.83 16.94
CA TYR A 195 15.88 14.39 16.64
C TYR A 195 14.74 13.59 17.29
N VAL A 196 13.52 14.12 17.30
CA VAL A 196 12.36 13.58 18.04
C VAL A 196 11.95 12.16 17.63
N LEU A 197 12.16 11.77 16.35
CA LEU A 197 11.81 10.44 15.84
C LEU A 197 12.94 9.41 15.91
N SER A 198 14.21 9.84 16.02
CA SER A 198 15.37 8.97 16.00
C SER A 198 15.86 8.64 17.41
N ASN A 199 16.47 7.45 17.60
CA ASN A 199 17.20 7.10 18.82
C ASN A 199 18.67 7.47 18.75
N GLN A 200 19.10 8.03 17.62
CA GLN A 200 20.50 8.27 17.33
C GLN A 200 20.93 9.59 17.93
N ASN A 201 22.06 9.59 18.59
CA ASN A 201 22.74 10.80 19.01
C ASN A 201 23.29 11.52 17.78
N GLU A 202 23.45 12.83 17.85
CA GLU A 202 23.98 13.66 16.77
C GLU A 202 25.27 13.09 16.14
N GLU A 203 26.15 12.47 16.97
CA GLU A 203 27.37 11.83 16.52
C GLU A 203 27.17 10.58 15.65
N GLU A 204 26.16 9.76 15.95
CA GLU A 204 25.85 8.55 15.18
C GLU A 204 25.17 8.89 13.84
N LEU A 205 24.36 9.96 13.79
CA LEU A 205 23.74 10.46 12.55
C LEU A 205 24.75 11.14 11.64
N GLN A 206 25.80 11.76 12.17
CA GLN A 206 26.92 12.31 11.39
C GLN A 206 27.69 11.21 10.64
N VAL A 207 27.76 9.99 11.19
CA VAL A 207 28.36 8.82 10.52
C VAL A 207 27.44 8.25 9.44
N ALA A 208 26.12 8.43 9.57
CA ALA A 208 25.13 7.98 8.57
C ALA A 208 24.92 8.99 7.42
N VAL A 209 25.37 10.23 7.56
CA VAL A 209 25.48 11.20 6.47
C VAL A 209 26.60 10.72 5.54
N ARG A 210 26.27 10.28 4.34
CA ARG A 210 27.22 9.75 3.34
C ARG A 210 28.40 10.71 3.17
N ASP A 211 29.60 10.17 3.16
CA ASP A 211 30.88 10.91 2.97
C ASP A 211 30.94 11.76 1.67
N ASP A 212 29.93 11.61 0.77
CA ASP A 212 29.87 12.26 -0.54
C ASP A 212 29.02 13.56 -0.56
N VAL A 213 28.50 14.04 0.58
CA VAL A 213 27.69 15.27 0.65
C VAL A 213 28.63 16.45 0.84
N GLU A 214 28.83 17.25 -0.21
CA GLU A 214 29.53 18.54 -0.10
C GLU A 214 28.80 19.46 0.91
N GLU A 215 29.52 19.99 1.90
CA GLU A 215 28.97 20.92 2.89
C GLU A 215 28.46 22.20 2.18
N ASP A 216 27.18 22.52 2.40
CA ASP A 216 26.63 23.82 1.99
C ASP A 216 27.08 24.89 2.97
N ILE A 217 28.10 25.68 2.54
CA ILE A 217 28.72 26.77 3.32
C ILE A 217 27.73 27.88 3.76
N ASN A 218 26.52 27.91 3.19
CA ASN A 218 25.50 28.89 3.55
C ASN A 218 24.64 28.44 4.75
N LYS A 219 24.70 27.17 5.14
CA LYS A 219 23.99 26.65 6.31
C LYS A 219 24.68 27.17 7.60
N LYS A 220 23.86 27.64 8.55
CA LYS A 220 24.36 28.00 9.90
C LYS A 220 24.71 26.77 10.72
N ASN A 221 23.87 25.70 10.60
CA ASN A 221 24.06 24.43 11.27
C ASN A 221 24.05 23.32 10.23
N LYS A 222 24.79 22.24 10.47
CA LYS A 222 24.85 21.09 9.53
C LYS A 222 23.49 20.46 9.27
N THR A 223 22.61 20.50 10.26
CA THR A 223 21.24 19.94 10.22
C THR A 223 20.22 20.83 9.54
N ASP A 224 20.55 22.10 9.26
CA ASP A 224 19.64 23.01 8.57
C ASP A 224 19.29 22.44 7.18
N PHE A 225 18.07 22.65 6.74
CA PHE A 225 17.59 22.16 5.44
C PHE A 225 16.95 23.28 4.64
N VAL A 226 16.95 23.08 3.30
CA VAL A 226 16.44 24.11 2.38
C VAL A 226 14.93 24.06 2.33
N LEU A 227 14.29 25.22 2.50
CA LEU A 227 12.86 25.43 2.32
C LEU A 227 12.53 25.91 0.89
N TRP A 228 13.43 26.77 0.32
CA TRP A 228 13.28 27.30 -1.03
C TRP A 228 14.64 27.48 -1.69
N PHE A 229 14.82 26.91 -2.85
CA PHE A 229 16.01 27.06 -3.69
C PHE A 229 15.82 28.18 -4.69
N THR A 230 16.67 29.22 -4.68
CA THR A 230 16.82 30.20 -5.76
C THR A 230 18.13 30.02 -6.50
N LYS A 231 19.12 29.44 -5.84
CA LYS A 231 20.42 29.05 -6.42
C LYS A 231 20.72 27.62 -6.05
N SER A 232 20.93 26.81 -7.05
CA SER A 232 21.37 25.42 -6.92
C SER A 232 22.63 25.25 -7.78
N LYS A 233 23.53 24.34 -7.42
CA LYS A 233 24.64 23.93 -8.27
C LYS A 233 24.15 23.35 -9.63
N PHE A 234 22.88 22.99 -9.69
CA PHE A 234 22.20 22.44 -10.87
C PHE A 234 21.21 23.47 -11.41
N ASP A 235 21.72 24.42 -12.17
CA ASP A 235 20.91 25.49 -12.81
C ASP A 235 19.90 24.98 -13.85
N GLU A 236 19.92 23.69 -14.17
CA GLU A 236 19.09 23.05 -15.20
C GLU A 236 17.68 22.67 -14.74
N GLN A 237 17.24 23.03 -13.48
CA GLN A 237 15.87 22.81 -13.04
C GLN A 237 14.88 23.46 -14.00
N GLU A 238 14.00 22.65 -14.62
CA GLU A 238 13.04 23.14 -15.62
C GLU A 238 11.86 23.88 -14.96
N LEU A 239 11.38 23.36 -13.80
CA LEU A 239 10.25 23.92 -13.09
C LEU A 239 10.72 24.89 -12.01
N LYS A 240 10.41 26.18 -12.22
CA LYS A 240 10.71 27.27 -11.27
C LYS A 240 9.53 28.22 -11.20
N TRP A 241 9.31 28.77 -10.02
CA TRP A 241 8.22 29.72 -9.73
C TRP A 241 8.74 31.01 -9.13
N GLU A 242 8.01 32.08 -9.34
CA GLU A 242 8.26 33.34 -8.67
C GLU A 242 7.98 33.25 -7.17
N SER A 243 8.83 33.84 -6.36
CA SER A 243 8.68 33.93 -4.90
C SER A 243 9.19 35.27 -4.39
N PRO A 244 8.90 35.66 -3.13
CA PRO A 244 9.47 36.87 -2.51
C PRO A 244 11.02 36.83 -2.40
N TRP A 245 11.62 35.66 -2.60
CA TRP A 245 13.06 35.48 -2.50
C TRP A 245 13.74 35.40 -3.87
N GLY A 246 12.96 35.35 -4.93
CA GLY A 246 13.39 35.21 -6.32
C GLY A 246 12.80 33.97 -7.01
N MET A 247 13.14 33.82 -8.30
CA MET A 247 12.76 32.66 -9.09
C MET A 247 13.40 31.40 -8.52
N GLY A 248 12.62 30.35 -8.25
CA GLY A 248 13.13 29.15 -7.58
C GLY A 248 12.12 28.02 -7.46
N TYR A 249 12.40 27.05 -6.58
CA TYR A 249 11.57 25.89 -6.33
C TYR A 249 11.62 25.46 -4.85
N PRO A 250 10.58 24.76 -4.34
CA PRO A 250 10.52 24.34 -2.94
C PRO A 250 11.52 23.25 -2.63
N GLY A 251 11.96 23.20 -1.35
CA GLY A 251 12.59 22.02 -0.77
C GLY A 251 11.60 20.85 -0.65
N TRP A 252 12.10 19.64 -0.49
CA TRP A 252 11.24 18.45 -0.53
C TRP A 252 10.29 18.33 0.67
N HIS A 253 10.72 18.75 1.85
CA HIS A 253 9.97 18.52 3.09
C HIS A 253 8.74 19.43 3.23
N ILE A 254 8.76 20.63 2.61
CA ILE A 254 7.67 21.60 2.72
C ILE A 254 6.39 21.10 2.04
N GLU A 255 6.50 20.21 1.04
CA GLU A 255 5.37 19.66 0.32
C GLU A 255 4.41 18.93 1.26
N CYS A 256 4.91 17.91 1.97
CA CYS A 256 4.09 17.08 2.83
C CYS A 256 3.47 17.87 3.97
N SER A 257 4.22 18.78 4.61
CA SER A 257 3.68 19.65 5.65
C SER A 257 2.55 20.53 5.16
N SER A 258 2.78 21.27 4.08
CA SER A 258 1.77 22.23 3.57
C SER A 258 0.55 21.53 2.98
N ILE A 259 0.73 20.46 2.21
CA ILE A 259 -0.37 19.70 1.60
C ILE A 259 -1.22 19.03 2.68
N SER A 260 -0.58 18.46 3.70
CA SER A 260 -1.27 17.88 4.84
C SER A 260 -2.11 18.90 5.57
N ILE A 261 -1.55 20.05 5.93
CA ILE A 261 -2.25 21.11 6.65
C ILE A 261 -3.39 21.69 5.79
N LYS A 262 -3.18 21.90 4.48
CA LYS A 262 -4.20 22.36 3.54
C LYS A 262 -5.44 21.48 3.54
N HIS A 263 -5.28 20.16 3.52
CA HIS A 263 -6.39 19.23 3.31
C HIS A 263 -6.92 18.61 4.60
N LEU A 264 -6.09 18.46 5.64
CA LEU A 264 -6.43 17.79 6.89
C LEU A 264 -6.50 18.73 8.10
N GLY A 265 -6.03 19.99 7.94
CA GLY A 265 -6.01 20.98 9.01
C GLY A 265 -4.79 20.84 9.93
N GLU A 266 -4.84 21.54 11.05
CA GLU A 266 -3.69 21.75 11.96
C GLU A 266 -3.41 20.54 12.86
N TYR A 267 -4.32 19.58 12.95
CA TYR A 267 -4.19 18.38 13.78
C TYR A 267 -4.31 17.13 12.90
N LEU A 268 -3.22 16.39 12.82
CA LEU A 268 -3.11 15.15 12.06
C LEU A 268 -3.10 13.95 13.00
N ASP A 269 -3.96 12.96 12.75
CA ASP A 269 -3.99 11.76 13.59
C ASP A 269 -2.84 10.83 13.27
N ILE A 270 -2.63 10.48 11.98
CA ILE A 270 -1.62 9.51 11.56
C ILE A 270 -0.84 10.03 10.36
N HIS A 271 0.49 10.01 10.46
CA HIS A 271 1.40 10.21 9.34
C HIS A 271 2.13 8.91 9.00
N CYS A 272 2.11 8.50 7.72
CA CYS A 272 2.62 7.23 7.25
C CYS A 272 3.81 7.38 6.29
N GLY A 273 4.74 6.42 6.34
CA GLY A 273 5.82 6.29 5.38
C GLY A 273 6.69 5.05 5.59
N GLY A 274 7.79 4.93 4.86
CA GLY A 274 8.83 3.95 5.11
C GLY A 274 9.75 4.38 6.26
N VAL A 275 10.50 3.45 6.85
CA VAL A 275 11.49 3.80 7.90
C VAL A 275 12.59 4.72 7.41
N ASP A 276 12.86 4.76 6.12
CA ASP A 276 13.78 5.71 5.50
C ASP A 276 13.27 7.16 5.51
N ASN A 277 11.97 7.37 5.67
CA ASN A 277 11.40 8.70 5.86
C ASN A 277 11.60 9.25 7.28
N ILE A 278 11.91 8.41 8.28
CA ILE A 278 12.09 8.85 9.67
C ILE A 278 13.08 10.01 9.75
N PHE A 279 14.24 9.84 9.08
CA PHE A 279 15.27 10.87 8.99
C PHE A 279 15.86 10.89 7.57
N PRO A 280 15.98 12.08 6.95
CA PRO A 280 15.66 13.40 7.52
C PRO A 280 14.19 13.84 7.30
N HIS A 281 13.41 13.16 6.42
CA HIS A 281 12.16 13.69 5.85
C HIS A 281 11.10 14.02 6.92
N HIS A 282 10.61 13.03 7.65
CA HIS A 282 9.57 13.24 8.67
C HIS A 282 10.07 14.07 9.87
N THR A 283 11.36 13.97 10.20
CA THR A 283 11.98 14.83 11.23
C THR A 283 11.91 16.30 10.81
N ASN A 284 12.20 16.60 9.54
CA ASN A 284 12.11 17.96 9.00
C ASN A 284 10.66 18.44 8.88
N GLU A 285 9.73 17.53 8.57
CA GLU A 285 8.31 17.88 8.56
C GLU A 285 7.79 18.25 9.94
N ILE A 286 8.17 17.52 11.00
CA ILE A 286 7.84 17.89 12.39
C ILE A 286 8.38 19.26 12.69
N ALA A 287 9.69 19.47 12.42
CA ALA A 287 10.37 20.73 12.68
C ALA A 287 9.63 21.94 12.09
N GLN A 288 9.33 21.89 10.80
CA GLN A 288 8.69 23.00 10.10
C GLN A 288 7.20 23.14 10.41
N SER A 289 6.46 22.03 10.55
CA SER A 289 5.02 22.07 10.81
C SER A 289 4.72 22.57 12.22
N GLU A 290 5.44 22.07 13.25
CA GLU A 290 5.22 22.50 14.64
C GLU A 290 5.72 23.92 14.89
N ALA A 291 6.82 24.36 14.24
CA ALA A 291 7.26 25.75 14.26
C ALA A 291 6.24 26.68 13.58
N TYR A 292 5.64 26.24 12.47
CA TYR A 292 4.59 27.00 11.78
C TYR A 292 3.31 27.10 12.62
N LEU A 293 2.82 25.98 13.19
CA LEU A 293 1.57 25.91 13.93
C LEU A 293 1.72 26.46 15.38
N GLY A 294 2.85 26.25 16.02
CA GLY A 294 3.07 26.59 17.43
C GLY A 294 2.54 25.53 18.42
N HIS A 295 2.20 24.34 17.94
CA HIS A 295 1.76 23.20 18.75
C HIS A 295 2.13 21.88 18.08
N LYS A 296 1.97 20.77 18.82
CA LYS A 296 2.18 19.42 18.27
C LYS A 296 1.24 19.17 17.10
N TRP A 297 1.80 18.78 15.95
CA TRP A 297 1.08 18.60 14.71
C TRP A 297 0.44 17.22 14.54
N CYS A 298 1.25 16.14 14.66
CA CYS A 298 0.83 14.78 14.40
C CYS A 298 0.92 13.89 15.64
N ASN A 299 -0.13 13.06 15.88
CA ASN A 299 -0.17 12.18 17.03
C ASN A 299 0.58 10.88 16.81
N TYR A 300 0.37 10.18 15.68
CA TYR A 300 0.93 8.86 15.42
C TYR A 300 1.78 8.86 14.15
N TRP A 301 3.02 8.36 14.29
CA TRP A 301 3.97 8.20 13.21
C TRP A 301 4.11 6.72 12.89
N PHE A 302 3.55 6.31 11.74
CA PHE A 302 3.48 4.93 11.29
C PHE A 302 4.54 4.66 10.23
N HIS A 303 5.49 3.75 10.53
CA HIS A 303 6.60 3.45 9.62
C HIS A 303 6.68 1.96 9.28
N VAL A 304 6.80 1.68 7.99
CA VAL A 304 6.92 0.33 7.44
C VAL A 304 8.39 0.01 7.16
N GLN A 305 8.84 -1.15 7.62
CA GLN A 305 10.20 -1.63 7.41
C GLN A 305 10.48 -2.01 5.95
N HIS A 306 11.75 -2.02 5.59
CA HIS A 306 12.22 -2.29 4.24
C HIS A 306 11.86 -3.68 3.73
N LEU A 307 11.69 -3.76 2.42
CA LEU A 307 11.84 -4.98 1.66
C LEU A 307 13.33 -5.16 1.31
N ASN A 308 13.90 -6.27 1.74
CA ASN A 308 15.30 -6.61 1.50
C ASN A 308 15.39 -7.78 0.50
N ASP A 309 16.50 -7.88 -0.20
CA ASP A 309 16.95 -9.10 -0.86
C ASP A 309 18.15 -9.70 -0.12
N GLN A 310 18.74 -10.75 -0.67
CA GLN A 310 19.92 -11.41 -0.07
C GLN A 310 21.15 -10.49 0.04
N THR A 311 21.15 -9.36 -0.68
CA THR A 311 22.26 -8.38 -0.69
C THR A 311 22.01 -7.18 0.24
N GLY A 312 20.84 -7.12 0.89
CA GLY A 312 20.41 -6.04 1.80
C GLY A 312 19.17 -5.30 1.31
N LYS A 313 19.05 -3.99 1.57
CA LYS A 313 17.92 -3.18 1.09
C LYS A 313 17.86 -3.22 -0.43
N MET A 314 16.71 -3.61 -0.98
CA MET A 314 16.46 -3.54 -2.42
C MET A 314 16.53 -2.09 -2.88
N SER A 315 17.35 -1.83 -3.90
CA SER A 315 17.53 -0.50 -4.45
C SER A 315 17.59 -0.52 -5.98
N LYS A 316 17.23 0.61 -6.60
CA LYS A 316 17.23 0.81 -8.06
C LYS A 316 18.58 0.55 -8.75
N SER A 317 19.68 0.54 -8.01
CA SER A 317 21.04 0.40 -8.54
C SER A 317 21.62 -1.02 -8.45
N LYS A 318 20.92 -1.96 -7.78
CA LYS A 318 21.44 -3.30 -7.50
C LYS A 318 20.49 -4.37 -8.05
N GLY A 319 20.71 -4.81 -9.31
CA GLY A 319 19.99 -5.94 -9.90
C GLY A 319 18.76 -5.59 -10.74
N GLU A 320 17.86 -6.57 -10.97
CA GLU A 320 16.65 -6.40 -11.76
C GLU A 320 15.67 -5.45 -11.04
N PHE A 321 15.17 -4.42 -11.73
CA PHE A 321 14.25 -3.46 -11.15
C PHE A 321 12.85 -4.05 -11.05
N LEU A 322 12.52 -4.63 -9.90
CA LEU A 322 11.27 -5.36 -9.66
C LEU A 322 10.07 -4.41 -9.57
N THR A 323 9.15 -4.56 -10.52
CA THR A 323 7.89 -3.82 -10.61
C THR A 323 6.70 -4.79 -10.64
N VAL A 324 5.47 -4.29 -10.43
CA VAL A 324 4.27 -5.11 -10.56
C VAL A 324 4.12 -5.69 -11.98
N PRO A 325 4.28 -4.91 -13.08
CA PRO A 325 4.25 -5.47 -14.43
C PRO A 325 5.25 -6.61 -14.64
N LEU A 326 6.47 -6.48 -14.11
CA LEU A 326 7.47 -7.54 -14.21
C LEU A 326 7.06 -8.82 -13.46
N LEU A 327 6.41 -8.69 -12.31
CA LEU A 327 5.85 -9.87 -11.61
C LEU A 327 4.76 -10.54 -12.45
N GLU A 328 3.90 -9.75 -13.11
CA GLU A 328 2.87 -10.28 -14.01
C GLU A 328 3.49 -10.98 -15.24
N GLU A 329 4.53 -10.41 -15.86
CA GLU A 329 5.28 -11.04 -16.95
C GLU A 329 5.91 -12.39 -16.54
N LYS A 330 6.32 -12.50 -15.28
CA LYS A 330 6.83 -13.76 -14.69
C LYS A 330 5.70 -14.72 -14.24
N GLY A 331 4.44 -14.39 -14.49
CA GLY A 331 3.27 -15.25 -14.19
C GLY A 331 2.78 -15.19 -12.74
N TYR A 332 3.07 -14.10 -12.02
CA TYR A 332 2.52 -13.88 -10.69
C TYR A 332 1.30 -12.97 -10.74
N ASN A 333 0.21 -13.40 -10.12
CA ASN A 333 -0.89 -12.48 -9.81
C ASN A 333 -0.39 -11.43 -8.80
N PRO A 334 -0.63 -10.13 -9.01
CA PRO A 334 -0.21 -9.08 -8.07
C PRO A 334 -0.67 -9.29 -6.63
N LEU A 335 -1.82 -9.93 -6.41
CA LEU A 335 -2.34 -10.23 -5.08
C LEU A 335 -1.53 -11.30 -4.33
N VAL A 336 -0.74 -12.11 -5.05
CA VAL A 336 0.28 -12.98 -4.43
C VAL A 336 1.34 -12.13 -3.74
N TYR A 337 1.80 -11.04 -4.39
CA TYR A 337 2.73 -10.11 -3.75
C TYR A 337 2.10 -9.38 -2.56
N ARG A 338 0.82 -8.97 -2.67
CA ARG A 338 0.09 -8.43 -1.52
C ARG A 338 0.06 -9.44 -0.37
N MET A 339 -0.33 -10.69 -0.62
CA MET A 339 -0.34 -11.75 0.40
C MET A 339 1.04 -11.97 1.02
N PHE A 340 2.11 -11.97 0.21
CA PHE A 340 3.49 -12.06 0.68
C PHE A 340 3.82 -10.94 1.69
N CYS A 341 3.41 -9.70 1.42
CA CYS A 341 3.59 -8.59 2.37
C CYS A 341 2.80 -8.80 3.67
N LEU A 342 1.57 -9.34 3.60
CA LEU A 342 0.71 -9.57 4.76
C LEU A 342 1.17 -10.72 5.65
N GLN A 343 1.99 -11.64 5.15
CA GLN A 343 2.54 -12.77 5.92
C GLN A 343 3.59 -12.33 6.97
N SER A 344 4.06 -11.09 6.89
CA SER A 344 5.03 -10.54 7.84
C SER A 344 4.52 -9.26 8.46
N HIS A 345 4.85 -9.06 9.74
CA HIS A 345 4.51 -7.83 10.43
C HIS A 345 5.21 -6.62 9.78
N TYR A 346 4.51 -5.49 9.62
CA TYR A 346 5.01 -4.30 8.94
C TYR A 346 6.30 -3.70 9.55
N ARG A 347 6.50 -3.87 10.86
CA ARG A 347 7.71 -3.43 11.60
C ARG A 347 8.90 -4.38 11.49
N LYS A 348 8.78 -5.50 10.77
CA LYS A 348 9.90 -6.41 10.53
C LYS A 348 10.42 -6.24 9.10
N PRO A 349 11.74 -6.22 8.89
CA PRO A 349 12.29 -6.34 7.55
C PRO A 349 11.74 -7.59 6.87
N LEU A 350 11.38 -7.50 5.60
CA LEU A 350 10.85 -8.60 4.81
C LEU A 350 11.89 -8.99 3.76
N LEU A 351 12.26 -10.26 3.73
CA LEU A 351 13.22 -10.78 2.76
C LEU A 351 12.47 -11.30 1.53
N PHE A 352 12.77 -10.74 0.38
CA PHE A 352 12.23 -11.16 -0.91
C PHE A 352 13.16 -12.13 -1.62
N SER A 353 12.60 -13.20 -2.16
CA SER A 353 13.15 -13.99 -3.25
C SER A 353 12.02 -14.59 -4.08
N PHE A 354 12.31 -14.99 -5.32
CA PHE A 354 11.31 -15.66 -6.14
C PHE A 354 10.86 -16.98 -5.54
N ASP A 355 11.75 -17.75 -4.90
CA ASP A 355 11.40 -19.00 -4.20
C ASP A 355 10.36 -18.75 -3.09
N VAL A 356 10.50 -17.67 -2.33
CA VAL A 356 9.52 -17.31 -1.29
C VAL A 356 8.21 -16.86 -1.93
N LEU A 357 8.27 -16.13 -3.04
CA LEU A 357 7.07 -15.70 -3.78
C LEU A 357 6.34 -16.90 -4.41
N ASP A 358 7.05 -17.92 -4.92
CA ASP A 358 6.49 -19.18 -5.43
C ASP A 358 5.76 -19.97 -4.33
N ASN A 359 6.34 -20.02 -3.14
CA ASN A 359 5.68 -20.61 -1.97
C ASN A 359 4.39 -19.85 -1.63
N THR A 360 4.42 -18.52 -1.71
CA THR A 360 3.24 -17.69 -1.47
C THR A 360 2.20 -17.87 -2.57
N LYS A 361 2.61 -17.97 -3.85
CA LYS A 361 1.73 -18.28 -4.98
C LYS A 361 0.98 -19.59 -4.73
N THR A 362 1.73 -20.65 -4.41
CA THR A 362 1.15 -21.97 -4.08
C THR A 362 0.15 -21.87 -2.90
N ALA A 363 0.48 -21.09 -1.87
CA ALA A 363 -0.42 -20.91 -0.72
C ALA A 363 -1.70 -20.13 -1.09
N TYR A 364 -1.57 -19.08 -1.92
CA TYR A 364 -2.70 -18.30 -2.42
C TYR A 364 -3.63 -19.15 -3.30
N GLU A 365 -3.10 -19.90 -4.25
CA GLU A 365 -3.87 -20.78 -5.12
C GLU A 365 -4.60 -21.88 -4.32
N LYS A 366 -3.92 -22.49 -3.35
CA LYS A 366 -4.57 -23.46 -2.43
C LYS A 366 -5.69 -22.83 -1.61
N LEU A 367 -5.53 -21.56 -1.20
CA LEU A 367 -6.53 -20.82 -0.46
C LEU A 367 -7.77 -20.57 -1.35
N VAL A 368 -7.56 -20.03 -2.55
CA VAL A 368 -8.59 -19.79 -3.56
C VAL A 368 -9.36 -21.09 -3.88
N ASN A 369 -8.64 -22.18 -4.15
CA ASN A 369 -9.27 -23.48 -4.47
C ASN A 369 -10.12 -24.04 -3.32
N LYS A 370 -9.68 -23.85 -2.05
CA LYS A 370 -10.49 -24.25 -0.89
C LYS A 370 -11.76 -23.42 -0.77
N ILE A 371 -11.70 -22.13 -1.12
CA ILE A 371 -12.87 -21.24 -1.09
C ILE A 371 -13.81 -21.58 -2.24
N ALA A 372 -13.29 -21.85 -3.44
CA ALA A 372 -14.08 -22.28 -4.60
C ALA A 372 -14.85 -23.60 -4.33
N ALA A 373 -14.27 -24.49 -3.54
CA ALA A 373 -14.91 -25.74 -3.13
C ALA A 373 -16.01 -25.56 -2.06
N LEU A 374 -16.19 -24.35 -1.49
CA LEU A 374 -17.30 -24.05 -0.58
C LEU A 374 -18.58 -23.85 -1.38
N GLY A 375 -19.60 -24.66 -1.11
CA GLY A 375 -20.95 -24.41 -1.66
C GLY A 375 -21.57 -23.11 -1.10
N GLU A 376 -22.73 -22.77 -1.65
CA GLU A 376 -23.52 -21.63 -1.15
C GLU A 376 -24.57 -22.06 -0.11
N ASP A 377 -24.56 -23.32 0.29
CA ASP A 377 -25.48 -23.95 1.24
C ASP A 377 -25.17 -23.58 2.68
N GLY A 378 -26.18 -23.72 3.53
CA GLY A 378 -26.10 -23.49 4.95
C GLY A 378 -26.79 -22.21 5.41
N THR A 379 -26.69 -21.94 6.69
CA THR A 379 -27.29 -20.77 7.36
C THR A 379 -26.22 -19.98 8.09
N LEU A 380 -26.43 -18.67 8.22
CA LEU A 380 -25.53 -17.82 8.98
C LEU A 380 -25.64 -18.11 10.48
N MET A 381 -24.55 -18.60 11.06
CA MET A 381 -24.44 -18.92 12.48
C MET A 381 -23.90 -17.70 13.24
N GLN A 382 -24.79 -16.81 13.66
CA GLN A 382 -24.44 -15.49 14.18
C GLN A 382 -23.42 -15.53 15.34
N GLN A 383 -23.60 -16.43 16.31
CA GLN A 383 -22.71 -16.53 17.48
C GLN A 383 -21.26 -16.90 17.05
N ASP A 384 -21.14 -17.85 16.11
CA ASP A 384 -19.84 -18.31 15.65
C ASP A 384 -19.17 -17.26 14.75
N ILE A 385 -19.95 -16.53 13.94
CA ILE A 385 -19.47 -15.38 13.16
C ILE A 385 -18.84 -14.35 14.09
N GLU A 386 -19.52 -13.97 15.18
CA GLU A 386 -18.99 -12.98 16.14
C GLU A 386 -17.73 -13.49 16.84
N GLU A 387 -17.59 -14.79 17.13
CA GLU A 387 -16.37 -15.36 17.70
C GLU A 387 -15.17 -15.19 16.75
N TYR A 388 -15.32 -15.51 15.47
CA TYR A 388 -14.23 -15.36 14.49
C TYR A 388 -13.92 -13.90 14.17
N ARG A 389 -14.93 -13.03 14.13
CA ARG A 389 -14.74 -11.57 14.01
C ARG A 389 -13.95 -11.01 15.19
N LYS A 390 -14.24 -11.47 16.41
CA LYS A 390 -13.47 -11.09 17.59
C LYS A 390 -12.02 -11.51 17.47
N LYS A 391 -11.71 -12.76 17.07
CA LYS A 391 -10.34 -13.23 16.85
C LYS A 391 -9.61 -12.41 15.78
N PHE A 392 -10.30 -12.05 14.68
CA PHE A 392 -9.74 -11.21 13.64
C PHE A 392 -9.43 -9.80 14.16
N ASN A 393 -10.35 -9.21 14.92
CA ASN A 393 -10.17 -7.91 15.53
C ASN A 393 -9.07 -7.90 16.59
N GLU A 394 -8.93 -8.95 17.39
CA GLU A 394 -7.81 -9.12 18.32
C GLU A 394 -6.46 -9.16 17.60
N ALA A 395 -6.39 -9.84 16.45
CA ALA A 395 -5.18 -9.88 15.63
C ALA A 395 -4.85 -8.52 15.03
N MET A 396 -5.82 -7.88 14.38
CA MET A 396 -5.63 -6.59 13.71
C MET A 396 -5.45 -5.45 14.71
N GLY A 397 -6.18 -5.48 15.83
CA GLY A 397 -6.07 -4.51 16.93
C GLY A 397 -4.74 -4.57 17.67
N ASN A 398 -3.98 -5.65 17.53
CA ASN A 398 -2.64 -5.79 18.06
C ASN A 398 -1.58 -5.37 17.02
N ASP A 399 -1.48 -4.06 16.82
CA ASP A 399 -0.48 -3.43 15.96
C ASP A 399 -0.48 -3.97 14.52
N LEU A 400 -1.69 -4.15 13.95
CA LEU A 400 -1.90 -4.66 12.59
C LEU A 400 -1.20 -5.99 12.32
N ASN A 401 -1.39 -6.98 13.18
CA ASN A 401 -0.78 -8.30 13.01
C ASN A 401 -1.48 -9.10 11.90
N THR A 402 -1.22 -8.73 10.66
CA THR A 402 -1.80 -9.34 9.44
C THR A 402 -1.48 -10.82 9.31
N SER A 403 -0.31 -11.25 9.79
CA SER A 403 0.09 -12.66 9.81
C SER A 403 -0.85 -13.49 10.70
N GLN A 404 -1.23 -12.96 11.88
CA GLN A 404 -2.21 -13.61 12.74
C GLN A 404 -3.63 -13.54 12.16
N ALA A 405 -3.99 -12.43 11.52
CA ALA A 405 -5.28 -12.28 10.82
C ALA A 405 -5.44 -13.32 9.70
N LEU A 406 -4.38 -13.58 8.93
CA LEU A 406 -4.36 -14.68 7.94
C LEU A 406 -4.54 -16.05 8.61
N THR A 407 -3.96 -16.26 9.80
CA THR A 407 -4.18 -17.50 10.57
C THR A 407 -5.65 -17.68 10.92
N VAL A 408 -6.32 -16.63 11.37
CA VAL A 408 -7.77 -16.66 11.66
C VAL A 408 -8.58 -17.01 10.40
N LEU A 409 -8.22 -16.47 9.24
CA LEU A 409 -8.84 -16.82 7.96
C LEU A 409 -8.72 -18.32 7.64
N TYR A 410 -7.53 -18.91 7.84
CA TYR A 410 -7.33 -20.36 7.68
C TYR A 410 -8.11 -21.18 8.70
N ASP A 411 -8.30 -20.69 9.93
CA ASP A 411 -9.07 -21.38 10.96
C ASP A 411 -10.56 -21.38 10.63
N VAL A 412 -11.10 -20.29 10.03
CA VAL A 412 -12.46 -20.27 9.48
C VAL A 412 -12.66 -21.40 8.48
N LEU A 413 -11.72 -21.58 7.53
CA LEU A 413 -11.81 -22.62 6.51
C LEU A 413 -11.75 -24.05 7.07
N LYS A 414 -11.04 -24.26 8.18
CA LYS A 414 -10.92 -25.57 8.87
C LYS A 414 -12.06 -25.85 9.84
N SER A 415 -12.84 -24.84 10.19
CA SER A 415 -13.90 -24.94 11.18
C SER A 415 -15.05 -25.83 10.71
N SER A 416 -15.94 -26.17 11.65
CA SER A 416 -17.20 -26.87 11.40
C SER A 416 -18.35 -25.93 10.99
N LEU A 417 -18.07 -24.66 10.73
CA LEU A 417 -19.08 -23.70 10.27
C LEU A 417 -19.71 -24.14 8.94
N ASP A 418 -20.96 -23.77 8.74
CA ASP A 418 -21.62 -23.91 7.43
C ASP A 418 -20.91 -23.07 6.35
N ASN A 419 -21.02 -23.50 5.09
CA ASN A 419 -20.40 -22.82 3.96
C ASN A 419 -20.82 -21.35 3.86
N ALA A 420 -22.10 -21.04 4.09
CA ALA A 420 -22.61 -19.67 4.13
C ALA A 420 -21.87 -18.79 5.15
N SER A 421 -21.65 -19.28 6.39
CA SER A 421 -20.91 -18.57 7.43
C SER A 421 -19.43 -18.39 7.10
N LYS A 422 -18.80 -19.42 6.48
CA LYS A 422 -17.40 -19.33 6.02
C LYS A 422 -17.24 -18.27 4.94
N ARG A 423 -18.07 -18.31 3.89
CA ARG A 423 -18.04 -17.33 2.80
C ARG A 423 -18.25 -15.91 3.33
N TYR A 424 -19.22 -15.73 4.24
CA TYR A 424 -19.46 -14.45 4.89
C TYR A 424 -18.23 -13.90 5.61
N LEU A 425 -17.57 -14.74 6.43
CA LEU A 425 -16.36 -14.33 7.19
C LEU A 425 -15.18 -14.03 6.27
N ILE A 426 -15.01 -14.80 5.19
CA ILE A 426 -13.97 -14.55 4.19
C ILE A 426 -14.20 -13.19 3.53
N GLU A 427 -15.42 -12.89 3.09
CA GLU A 427 -15.78 -11.60 2.52
C GLU A 427 -15.57 -10.45 3.50
N ASP A 428 -15.95 -10.67 4.78
CA ASP A 428 -15.82 -9.65 5.82
C ASP A 428 -14.33 -9.32 6.11
N PHE A 429 -13.48 -10.34 6.25
CA PHE A 429 -12.04 -10.14 6.50
C PHE A 429 -11.31 -9.59 5.28
N ASP A 430 -11.76 -9.96 4.09
CA ASP A 430 -11.13 -9.49 2.85
C ASP A 430 -11.41 -8.00 2.55
N LYS A 431 -12.37 -7.37 3.24
CA LYS A 431 -12.52 -5.90 3.27
C LYS A 431 -11.26 -5.20 3.76
N VAL A 432 -10.49 -5.87 4.64
CA VAL A 432 -9.22 -5.36 5.19
C VAL A 432 -8.03 -5.97 4.47
N LEU A 433 -7.98 -7.29 4.33
CA LEU A 433 -6.86 -8.00 3.70
C LEU A 433 -6.75 -7.72 2.20
N SER A 434 -7.90 -7.56 1.53
CA SER A 434 -8.04 -7.20 0.11
C SER A 434 -7.25 -8.10 -0.83
N LEU A 435 -7.32 -9.39 -0.58
CA LEU A 435 -6.71 -10.44 -1.40
C LEU A 435 -7.59 -10.88 -2.57
N GLY A 436 -8.83 -10.36 -2.67
CA GLY A 436 -9.77 -10.67 -3.75
C GLY A 436 -10.21 -12.14 -3.75
N LEU A 437 -10.33 -12.74 -2.57
CA LEU A 437 -10.44 -14.19 -2.42
C LEU A 437 -11.70 -14.79 -3.02
N LEU A 438 -12.86 -14.17 -2.81
CA LEU A 438 -14.12 -14.67 -3.35
C LEU A 438 -14.19 -14.47 -4.87
N ASP A 439 -13.76 -13.31 -5.37
CA ASP A 439 -13.74 -13.06 -6.82
C ASP A 439 -12.80 -14.04 -7.55
N ALA A 440 -11.63 -14.32 -6.95
CA ALA A 440 -10.70 -15.30 -7.50
C ALA A 440 -11.26 -16.74 -7.47
N ALA A 441 -11.99 -17.08 -6.39
CA ALA A 441 -12.61 -18.39 -6.24
C ALA A 441 -13.75 -18.59 -7.25
N ASP A 442 -14.63 -17.59 -7.39
CA ASP A 442 -15.76 -17.64 -8.33
C ASP A 442 -15.25 -17.72 -9.79
N ASN A 443 -14.24 -16.91 -10.16
CA ASN A 443 -13.60 -16.99 -11.47
C ASN A 443 -12.94 -18.37 -11.72
N SER A 444 -12.30 -18.95 -10.70
CA SER A 444 -11.71 -20.29 -10.82
C SER A 444 -12.78 -21.36 -11.04
N ALA A 445 -13.92 -21.27 -10.36
CA ALA A 445 -15.03 -22.19 -10.51
C ALA A 445 -15.67 -22.08 -11.92
N GLU A 446 -15.89 -20.86 -12.42
CA GLU A 446 -16.42 -20.65 -13.79
C GLU A 446 -15.48 -21.22 -14.88
N ILE A 447 -14.16 -21.08 -14.70
CA ILE A 447 -13.17 -21.67 -15.61
C ILE A 447 -13.20 -23.19 -15.53
N ASP A 448 -13.27 -23.77 -14.33
CA ASP A 448 -13.34 -25.22 -14.14
C ASP A 448 -14.62 -25.80 -14.75
N GLU A 449 -15.79 -25.15 -14.63
CA GLU A 449 -17.03 -25.57 -15.29
C GLU A 449 -16.92 -25.51 -16.83
N SER A 450 -16.39 -24.41 -17.37
CA SER A 450 -16.17 -24.27 -18.80
C SER A 450 -15.21 -25.31 -19.36
N LEU A 451 -14.14 -25.63 -18.63
CA LEU A 451 -13.19 -26.68 -19.01
C LEU A 451 -13.82 -28.07 -18.88
N ALA A 452 -14.70 -28.28 -17.90
CA ALA A 452 -15.42 -29.55 -17.74
C ALA A 452 -16.32 -29.83 -18.96
N GLU A 453 -17.12 -28.85 -19.43
CA GLU A 453 -17.92 -28.99 -20.62
C GLU A 453 -17.10 -29.34 -21.87
N ILE A 454 -15.95 -28.64 -22.03
CA ILE A 454 -15.01 -28.88 -23.14
C ILE A 454 -14.41 -30.30 -23.02
N ALA A 455 -13.96 -30.66 -21.81
CA ALA A 455 -13.34 -31.96 -21.53
C ALA A 455 -14.30 -33.10 -21.83
N GLU A 456 -15.54 -33.05 -21.32
CA GLU A 456 -16.55 -34.09 -21.52
C GLU A 456 -16.85 -34.27 -23.00
N LYS A 457 -17.07 -33.18 -23.74
CA LYS A 457 -17.30 -33.21 -25.16
C LYS A 457 -16.16 -33.84 -25.95
N LEU A 458 -14.94 -33.37 -25.72
CA LEU A 458 -13.76 -33.85 -26.44
C LEU A 458 -13.41 -35.30 -26.06
N ILE A 459 -13.62 -35.70 -24.81
CA ILE A 459 -13.40 -37.08 -24.36
C ILE A 459 -14.42 -38.00 -25.02
N GLU A 460 -15.69 -37.60 -25.17
CA GLU A 460 -16.68 -38.38 -25.88
C GLU A 460 -16.33 -38.56 -27.37
N GLU A 461 -15.93 -37.46 -28.05
CA GLU A 461 -15.46 -37.51 -29.45
C GLU A 461 -14.24 -38.40 -29.60
N ARG A 462 -13.24 -38.32 -28.66
CA ARG A 462 -12.08 -39.20 -28.65
C ARG A 462 -12.44 -40.66 -28.47
N ASN A 463 -13.36 -40.97 -27.56
CA ASN A 463 -13.83 -42.33 -27.32
C ASN A 463 -14.54 -42.90 -28.55
N GLN A 464 -15.30 -42.08 -29.26
CA GLN A 464 -15.96 -42.48 -30.52
C GLN A 464 -14.91 -42.71 -31.63
N ALA A 465 -13.88 -41.85 -31.76
CA ALA A 465 -12.80 -42.07 -32.71
C ALA A 465 -12.04 -43.39 -32.44
N ARG A 466 -11.78 -43.71 -31.17
CA ARG A 466 -11.14 -45.00 -30.78
C ARG A 466 -12.02 -46.21 -31.11
N LYS A 467 -13.35 -46.14 -30.89
CA LYS A 467 -14.32 -47.18 -31.30
C LYS A 467 -14.30 -47.43 -32.82
N ASN A 468 -14.13 -46.34 -33.58
CA ASN A 468 -14.05 -46.40 -35.04
C ASN A 468 -12.64 -46.74 -35.56
N LYS A 469 -11.66 -47.03 -34.66
CA LYS A 469 -10.27 -47.30 -34.96
C LYS A 469 -9.54 -46.12 -35.66
N ASP A 470 -10.06 -44.91 -35.52
CA ASP A 470 -9.42 -43.68 -35.98
C ASP A 470 -8.48 -43.15 -34.90
N PHE A 471 -7.32 -43.75 -34.81
CA PHE A 471 -6.33 -43.42 -33.78
C PHE A 471 -5.70 -42.06 -34.03
N ALA A 472 -5.55 -41.62 -35.29
CA ALA A 472 -5.01 -40.32 -35.63
C ALA A 472 -5.90 -39.18 -35.08
N LYS A 473 -7.21 -39.31 -35.23
CA LYS A 473 -8.19 -38.37 -34.65
C LYS A 473 -8.17 -38.41 -33.12
N ALA A 474 -8.07 -39.58 -32.51
CA ALA A 474 -8.03 -39.72 -31.06
C ALA A 474 -6.78 -39.06 -30.45
N ASP A 475 -5.63 -39.15 -31.11
CA ASP A 475 -4.36 -38.51 -30.67
C ASP A 475 -4.41 -36.98 -30.89
N ALA A 476 -5.02 -36.51 -32.00
CA ALA A 476 -5.23 -35.07 -32.21
C ALA A 476 -6.10 -34.44 -31.11
N ILE A 477 -7.19 -35.11 -30.70
CA ILE A 477 -8.08 -34.67 -29.62
C ILE A 477 -7.31 -34.65 -28.28
N ARG A 478 -6.45 -35.64 -28.04
CA ARG A 478 -5.60 -35.64 -26.83
C ARG A 478 -4.65 -34.44 -26.77
N ALA A 479 -4.05 -34.09 -27.91
CA ALA A 479 -3.20 -32.92 -28.04
C ALA A 479 -4.01 -31.63 -27.81
N GLU A 480 -5.21 -31.51 -28.38
CA GLU A 480 -6.10 -30.37 -28.17
C GLU A 480 -6.52 -30.20 -26.71
N LEU A 481 -6.83 -31.29 -26.01
CA LEU A 481 -7.10 -31.26 -24.57
C LEU A 481 -5.89 -30.75 -23.78
N ALA A 482 -4.68 -31.24 -24.11
CA ALA A 482 -3.45 -30.79 -23.46
C ALA A 482 -3.15 -29.30 -23.72
N GLU A 483 -3.37 -28.80 -24.93
CA GLU A 483 -3.27 -27.37 -25.28
C GLU A 483 -4.25 -26.50 -24.47
N LYS A 484 -5.40 -27.05 -24.11
CA LYS A 484 -6.41 -26.39 -23.26
C LYS A 484 -6.13 -26.56 -21.75
N GLY A 485 -4.99 -27.16 -21.37
CA GLY A 485 -4.63 -27.41 -19.98
C GLY A 485 -5.40 -28.58 -19.34
N ILE A 486 -5.92 -29.52 -20.15
CA ILE A 486 -6.68 -30.68 -19.65
C ILE A 486 -5.84 -31.93 -19.84
N GLU A 487 -5.43 -32.56 -18.74
CA GLU A 487 -4.77 -33.87 -18.76
C GLU A 487 -5.77 -35.00 -18.65
N ILE A 488 -5.64 -36.01 -19.53
CA ILE A 488 -6.51 -37.18 -19.53
C ILE A 488 -5.74 -38.47 -19.23
N LYS A 489 -6.37 -39.35 -18.43
CA LYS A 489 -5.87 -40.69 -18.11
C LYS A 489 -6.92 -41.75 -18.38
N ASP A 490 -6.56 -42.74 -19.21
CA ASP A 490 -7.43 -43.87 -19.45
C ASP A 490 -7.34 -44.86 -18.27
N THR A 491 -8.49 -45.24 -17.73
CA THR A 491 -8.65 -46.23 -16.66
C THR A 491 -9.53 -47.41 -17.15
N ARG A 492 -9.69 -48.45 -16.32
CA ARG A 492 -10.59 -49.57 -16.64
C ARG A 492 -12.06 -49.17 -16.64
N GLU A 493 -12.41 -48.09 -15.95
CA GLU A 493 -13.76 -47.59 -15.80
C GLU A 493 -14.10 -46.47 -16.81
N GLY A 494 -13.11 -45.98 -17.55
CA GLY A 494 -13.23 -44.92 -18.54
C GLY A 494 -12.08 -43.96 -18.58
N THR A 495 -12.21 -42.87 -19.36
CA THR A 495 -11.22 -41.78 -19.37
C THR A 495 -11.58 -40.81 -18.28
N VAL A 496 -10.63 -40.57 -17.33
CA VAL A 496 -10.72 -39.52 -16.33
C VAL A 496 -9.84 -38.34 -16.76
N TRP A 497 -10.20 -37.16 -16.33
CA TRP A 497 -9.46 -35.93 -16.67
C TRP A 497 -9.20 -35.08 -15.43
N THR A 498 -8.18 -34.23 -15.53
CA THR A 498 -7.79 -33.26 -14.53
C THR A 498 -7.30 -31.98 -15.22
N VAL A 499 -7.49 -30.84 -14.60
CA VAL A 499 -6.89 -29.59 -15.08
C VAL A 499 -5.40 -29.58 -14.74
N ALA A 500 -4.55 -29.37 -15.74
CA ALA A 500 -3.12 -29.16 -15.54
C ALA A 500 -2.92 -27.79 -14.85
N ARG A 501 -2.52 -27.82 -13.59
CA ARG A 501 -2.29 -26.62 -12.74
C ARG A 501 -0.82 -26.42 -12.47
#